data_46ee3faa90a4f566f9e047991476eb7c
#
_entry.id   46ee3faa90a4f566f9e047991476eb7c
#
_cell.length_a   1.000
_cell.length_b   1.000
_cell.length_c   1.000
_cell.angle_alpha   90.00
_cell.angle_beta   90.00
_cell.angle_gamma   90.00
#
_symmetry.space_group_name_H-M   'P 1'
#
loop_
_entity.id
_entity.type
_entity.pdbx_description
1 polymer ?
#
loop_
_entity_poly.entity_id
_entity_poly.type
_entity_poly.pdbx_seq_one_letter_code
_entity_poly.pdbx_strand_id
1 'polypeptide(L)'
;GYYPVKIWVNYINGNADQNNSNDTLFTSLSIMATAPSKKVMVEQFLSTFDGYSPDGQDKLAALTSGSVIAVNIHDGDSLKNASVNGVISTYRNKTTTAVIDRNYFNDIATIPVERAAYASRINQRKAAIVPVSVSVLNKFYNTSTRELTFSVQANFAAEVKGDYRINAYITENNVFGLGSDTTYNGWNQLSFMYNVPFSAYYQKGYYLSSAGGYVLKAFEYKHQNVLDTALDGSFGAAGVIPVNGGTQNQTFSKAYTYTVPVAAGGVFRYNPDNMYIVAFVSEYDANKNKRTVLNCYQEKITSNSEMVSVNELKSLANFQLYPNPSSGLTNILVPEGGFRNQVKISIIDITGKEVYVNSTEMRFGLIQLNLYGLENGSYFINLSDGESSRTQKLILVK
;
A
#
# COMPACT_ATOMS: atom_id res chain seq x y z
N GLY A 1 -11.42 -24.49 -2.75
CA GLY A 1 -12.87 -24.60 -2.83
C GLY A 1 -13.56 -24.11 -1.59
N TYR A 2 -14.82 -23.77 -1.70
CA TYR A 2 -15.71 -23.35 -0.61
C TYR A 2 -16.64 -24.51 -0.25
N TYR A 3 -16.62 -24.93 1.00
CA TYR A 3 -17.38 -26.11 1.47
C TYR A 3 -18.32 -25.67 2.59
N PRO A 4 -19.65 -25.84 2.44
CA PRO A 4 -20.58 -25.66 3.54
C PRO A 4 -20.35 -26.76 4.58
N VAL A 5 -20.29 -26.38 5.83
CA VAL A 5 -20.06 -27.28 6.96
C VAL A 5 -21.20 -27.14 7.95
N LYS A 6 -21.74 -28.27 8.37
CA LYS A 6 -22.69 -28.36 9.45
C LYS A 6 -22.01 -29.03 10.65
N ILE A 7 -22.01 -28.36 11.80
CA ILE A 7 -21.51 -28.86 13.06
C ILE A 7 -22.68 -28.94 14.01
N TRP A 8 -22.86 -30.07 14.65
CA TRP A 8 -23.96 -30.24 15.59
C TRP A 8 -23.52 -31.06 16.79
N VAL A 9 -24.24 -30.87 17.93
CA VAL A 9 -24.08 -31.64 19.16
C VAL A 9 -25.21 -32.65 19.23
N ASN A 10 -24.89 -33.92 19.41
CA ASN A 10 -25.91 -34.99 19.58
C ASN A 10 -26.18 -35.30 21.05
N TYR A 11 -25.15 -35.16 21.89
CA TYR A 11 -25.22 -35.54 23.30
C TYR A 11 -24.41 -34.57 24.14
N ILE A 12 -24.96 -34.24 25.30
CA ILE A 12 -24.28 -33.48 26.35
C ILE A 12 -24.07 -34.41 27.54
N ASN A 13 -22.83 -34.74 27.89
CA ASN A 13 -22.48 -35.66 28.98
C ASN A 13 -23.18 -37.03 28.88
N GLY A 14 -23.35 -37.55 27.66
CA GLY A 14 -24.02 -38.84 27.41
C GLY A 14 -25.55 -38.80 27.37
N ASN A 15 -26.15 -37.64 27.58
CA ASN A 15 -27.59 -37.44 27.45
C ASN A 15 -27.95 -36.68 26.18
N ALA A 16 -29.10 -36.97 25.58
CA ALA A 16 -29.62 -36.22 24.46
C ALA A 16 -29.90 -34.76 24.88
N ASP A 17 -29.51 -33.80 24.00
CA ASP A 17 -29.83 -32.39 24.24
C ASP A 17 -31.36 -32.17 24.14
N GLN A 18 -31.90 -31.45 25.10
CA GLN A 18 -33.32 -31.14 25.16
C GLN A 18 -33.72 -29.91 24.34
N ASN A 19 -32.73 -29.09 23.89
CA ASN A 19 -32.97 -27.90 23.08
C ASN A 19 -32.25 -27.98 21.73
N ASN A 20 -32.77 -28.76 20.80
CA ASN A 20 -32.21 -28.98 19.49
C ASN A 20 -32.19 -27.71 18.59
N SER A 21 -32.71 -26.59 19.06
CA SER A 21 -32.76 -25.35 18.27
C SER A 21 -31.43 -24.59 18.22
N ASN A 22 -30.52 -24.85 19.17
CA ASN A 22 -29.20 -24.24 19.29
C ASN A 22 -28.03 -25.21 19.04
N ASP A 23 -28.30 -26.47 18.73
CA ASP A 23 -27.33 -27.56 18.60
C ASP A 23 -26.55 -27.54 17.29
N THR A 24 -27.02 -26.77 16.32
CA THR A 24 -26.47 -26.80 14.96
C THR A 24 -25.86 -25.48 14.59
N LEU A 25 -24.58 -25.51 14.23
CA LEU A 25 -23.87 -24.42 13.60
C LEU A 25 -23.69 -24.71 12.08
N PHE A 26 -24.24 -23.87 11.25
CA PHE A 26 -23.92 -23.85 9.82
C PHE A 26 -22.80 -22.85 9.59
N THR A 27 -21.72 -23.30 9.00
CA THR A 27 -20.55 -22.49 8.67
C THR A 27 -20.00 -22.91 7.32
N SER A 28 -18.90 -22.36 6.93
CA SER A 28 -18.22 -22.72 5.69
C SER A 28 -16.72 -22.79 5.89
N LEU A 29 -16.07 -23.64 5.12
CA LEU A 29 -14.64 -23.80 5.09
C LEU A 29 -14.12 -23.46 3.68
N SER A 30 -13.20 -22.53 3.59
CA SER A 30 -12.46 -22.25 2.35
C SER A 30 -11.09 -22.91 2.41
N ILE A 31 -10.77 -23.71 1.38
CA ILE A 31 -9.48 -24.40 1.26
C ILE A 31 -8.64 -23.71 0.21
N MET A 32 -7.39 -23.40 0.55
CA MET A 32 -6.38 -22.83 -0.33
C MET A 32 -5.08 -23.62 -0.24
N ALA A 33 -4.34 -23.71 -1.35
CA ALA A 33 -3.06 -24.42 -1.39
C ALA A 33 -1.97 -23.65 -0.62
N THR A 34 -1.97 -22.32 -0.73
CA THR A 34 -1.04 -21.43 -0.05
C THR A 34 -1.78 -20.19 0.38
N ALA A 35 -1.69 -19.85 1.66
CA ALA A 35 -2.26 -18.62 2.18
C ALA A 35 -1.37 -17.43 1.81
N PRO A 36 -1.95 -16.30 1.34
CA PRO A 36 -1.22 -15.07 1.18
C PRO A 36 -0.57 -14.57 2.49
N SER A 37 0.56 -13.91 2.37
CA SER A 37 1.20 -13.27 3.51
C SER A 37 0.28 -12.20 4.11
N LYS A 38 -0.02 -12.33 5.41
CA LYS A 38 -0.88 -11.39 6.14
C LYS A 38 -0.11 -10.14 6.53
N LYS A 39 -0.68 -8.98 6.19
CA LYS A 39 -0.30 -7.68 6.75
C LYS A 39 -1.47 -7.12 7.55
N VAL A 40 -1.17 -6.54 8.70
CA VAL A 40 -2.15 -6.03 9.67
C VAL A 40 -2.29 -4.52 9.50
N MET A 41 -3.51 -4.03 9.34
CA MET A 41 -3.82 -2.61 9.34
C MET A 41 -4.24 -2.15 10.73
N VAL A 42 -3.67 -1.04 11.19
CA VAL A 42 -4.02 -0.42 12.47
C VAL A 42 -4.50 1.00 12.21
N GLU A 43 -5.78 1.26 12.39
CA GLU A 43 -6.38 2.59 12.35
C GLU A 43 -6.45 3.14 13.78
N GLN A 44 -5.58 4.09 14.11
CA GLN A 44 -5.51 4.72 15.43
C GLN A 44 -6.23 6.06 15.43
N PHE A 45 -7.07 6.30 16.44
CA PHE A 45 -7.79 7.56 16.60
C PHE A 45 -7.00 8.51 17.51
N LEU A 46 -6.59 9.64 16.95
CA LEU A 46 -5.78 10.66 17.63
C LEU A 46 -6.46 12.02 17.61
N SER A 47 -5.96 12.90 18.43
CA SER A 47 -6.28 14.33 18.39
C SER A 47 -5.13 15.15 18.97
N THR A 48 -4.88 16.33 18.41
CA THR A 48 -3.93 17.30 19.00
C THR A 48 -4.38 17.76 20.36
N PHE A 49 -5.69 17.68 20.66
CA PHE A 49 -6.30 18.01 21.96
C PHE A 49 -6.24 16.84 22.97
N ASP A 50 -5.76 15.67 22.60
CA ASP A 50 -5.62 14.53 23.51
C ASP A 50 -4.17 14.36 23.96
N GLY A 51 -3.91 14.54 25.24
CA GLY A 51 -2.57 14.46 25.81
C GLY A 51 -1.95 13.07 25.83
N TYR A 52 -2.70 12.02 25.53
CA TYR A 52 -2.20 10.66 25.36
C TYR A 52 -1.86 10.30 23.91
N SER A 53 -2.23 11.15 22.95
CA SER A 53 -1.93 10.92 21.53
C SER A 53 -0.43 10.73 21.23
N PRO A 54 0.50 11.49 21.86
CA PRO A 54 1.93 11.25 21.68
C PRO A 54 2.38 9.84 22.10
N ASP A 55 1.96 9.36 23.27
CA ASP A 55 2.27 8.00 23.75
C ASP A 55 1.65 6.93 22.83
N GLY A 56 0.44 7.18 22.35
CA GLY A 56 -0.23 6.28 21.39
C GLY A 56 0.51 6.19 20.07
N GLN A 57 0.94 7.30 19.50
CA GLN A 57 1.71 7.34 18.25
C GLN A 57 3.05 6.59 18.40
N ASP A 58 3.79 6.82 19.49
CA ASP A 58 5.07 6.15 19.74
C ASP A 58 4.92 4.64 19.92
N LYS A 59 3.91 4.20 20.69
CA LYS A 59 3.63 2.78 20.87
C LYS A 59 3.28 2.08 19.57
N LEU A 60 2.48 2.73 18.72
CA LEU A 60 2.17 2.17 17.41
C LEU A 60 3.39 2.20 16.48
N ALA A 61 4.18 3.27 16.49
CA ALA A 61 5.39 3.38 15.69
C ALA A 61 6.41 2.26 15.99
N ALA A 62 6.56 1.90 17.27
CA ALA A 62 7.41 0.79 17.70
C ALA A 62 6.94 -0.59 17.19
N LEU A 63 5.68 -0.73 16.80
CA LEU A 63 5.08 -1.97 16.27
C LEU A 63 4.95 -1.97 14.74
N THR A 64 5.12 -0.81 14.10
CA THR A 64 5.04 -0.66 12.66
C THR A 64 6.21 -1.36 11.97
N SER A 65 5.93 -2.09 10.90
CA SER A 65 6.90 -2.89 10.16
C SER A 65 6.36 -3.20 8.75
N GLY A 66 7.11 -3.94 7.94
CA GLY A 66 6.62 -4.43 6.63
C GLY A 66 5.34 -5.28 6.71
N SER A 67 5.00 -5.82 7.89
CA SER A 67 3.78 -6.59 8.14
C SER A 67 2.73 -5.87 9.00
N VAL A 68 3.00 -4.63 9.47
CA VAL A 68 2.06 -3.80 10.25
C VAL A 68 2.03 -2.40 9.66
N ILE A 69 0.87 -2.00 9.17
CA ILE A 69 0.64 -0.72 8.53
C ILE A 69 -0.21 0.15 9.45
N ALA A 70 0.33 1.30 9.84
CA ALA A 70 -0.34 2.27 10.68
C ALA A 70 -1.06 3.33 9.85
N VAL A 71 -2.26 3.72 10.30
CA VAL A 71 -3.04 4.84 9.79
C VAL A 71 -3.52 5.65 10.99
N ASN A 72 -3.10 6.90 11.11
CA ASN A 72 -3.51 7.78 12.19
C ASN A 72 -4.66 8.67 11.72
N ILE A 73 -5.84 8.43 12.28
CA ILE A 73 -7.08 9.13 11.98
C ILE A 73 -7.28 10.19 13.05
N HIS A 74 -7.13 11.45 12.67
CA HIS A 74 -7.37 12.59 13.53
C HIS A 74 -8.85 12.96 13.59
N ASP A 75 -9.33 13.36 14.77
CA ASP A 75 -10.69 13.85 14.96
C ASP A 75 -10.74 15.06 15.91
N GLY A 76 -11.49 16.09 15.50
CA GLY A 76 -11.70 17.31 16.26
C GLY A 76 -10.54 18.30 16.21
N ASP A 77 -9.58 18.14 15.31
CA ASP A 77 -8.42 19.01 15.16
C ASP A 77 -8.15 19.42 13.70
N SER A 78 -7.05 20.13 13.45
CA SER A 78 -6.66 20.63 12.13
C SER A 78 -6.24 19.52 11.14
N LEU A 79 -6.01 18.32 11.61
CA LEU A 79 -5.61 17.16 10.79
C LEU A 79 -6.78 16.26 10.39
N LYS A 80 -7.99 16.53 10.91
CA LYS A 80 -9.18 15.74 10.60
C LYS A 80 -9.49 15.72 9.11
N ASN A 81 -9.87 14.54 8.59
CA ASN A 81 -10.37 14.38 7.24
C ASN A 81 -11.78 13.78 7.22
N ALA A 82 -12.69 14.43 6.48
CA ALA A 82 -14.10 14.05 6.44
C ALA A 82 -14.36 12.73 5.70
N SER A 83 -13.46 12.27 4.82
CA SER A 83 -13.63 11.03 4.05
C SER A 83 -13.78 9.77 4.92
N VAL A 84 -13.33 9.84 6.19
CA VAL A 84 -13.42 8.75 7.16
C VAL A 84 -14.37 9.00 8.32
N ASN A 85 -15.27 9.97 8.22
CA ASN A 85 -16.26 10.23 9.26
C ASN A 85 -17.08 8.97 9.62
N GLY A 86 -17.34 8.09 8.65
CA GLY A 86 -18.01 6.80 8.90
C GLY A 86 -17.17 5.84 9.73
N VAL A 87 -15.85 5.79 9.57
CA VAL A 87 -14.94 5.00 10.43
C VAL A 87 -14.95 5.55 11.84
N ILE A 88 -14.81 6.88 11.98
CA ILE A 88 -14.81 7.57 13.28
C ILE A 88 -16.14 7.28 14.01
N SER A 89 -17.27 7.54 13.38
CA SER A 89 -18.60 7.35 14.01
C SER A 89 -18.92 5.89 14.36
N THR A 90 -18.35 4.94 13.59
CA THR A 90 -18.60 3.51 13.80
C THR A 90 -17.74 2.92 14.92
N TYR A 91 -16.46 3.31 14.99
CA TYR A 91 -15.48 2.58 15.79
C TYR A 91 -14.83 3.39 16.90
N ARG A 92 -14.72 4.72 16.78
CA ARG A 92 -14.09 5.51 17.82
C ARG A 92 -14.98 5.60 19.06
N ASN A 93 -14.55 5.00 20.16
CA ASN A 93 -15.17 5.17 21.47
C ASN A 93 -14.51 6.28 22.29
N LYS A 94 -13.20 6.49 22.11
CA LYS A 94 -12.43 7.60 22.65
C LYS A 94 -11.16 7.82 21.81
N THR A 95 -10.44 8.92 22.04
CA THR A 95 -9.13 9.17 21.46
C THR A 95 -8.08 8.22 22.05
N THR A 96 -7.00 8.03 21.30
CA THR A 96 -5.87 7.16 21.64
C THR A 96 -6.25 5.69 21.80
N THR A 97 -7.34 5.26 21.12
CA THR A 97 -7.66 3.85 20.86
C THR A 97 -7.38 3.52 19.40
N ALA A 98 -7.28 2.25 19.08
CA ALA A 98 -7.10 1.80 17.70
C ALA A 98 -8.04 0.65 17.36
N VAL A 99 -8.36 0.51 16.07
CA VAL A 99 -8.98 -0.69 15.52
C VAL A 99 -7.93 -1.45 14.70
N ILE A 100 -7.78 -2.72 15.01
CA ILE A 100 -6.76 -3.59 14.41
C ILE A 100 -7.48 -4.53 13.45
N ASP A 101 -7.25 -4.33 12.14
CA ASP A 101 -8.00 -4.96 11.05
C ASP A 101 -9.53 -4.79 11.18
N ARG A 102 -10.03 -3.81 11.94
CA ARG A 102 -11.47 -3.66 12.28
C ARG A 102 -12.07 -4.94 12.86
N ASN A 103 -11.24 -5.78 13.49
CA ASN A 103 -11.65 -7.08 14.02
C ASN A 103 -12.40 -6.94 15.33
N TYR A 104 -13.50 -7.68 15.45
CA TYR A 104 -14.19 -7.85 16.73
C TYR A 104 -13.47 -8.88 17.59
N PHE A 105 -13.07 -8.50 18.79
CA PHE A 105 -12.37 -9.38 19.73
C PHE A 105 -13.37 -9.94 20.74
N ASN A 106 -13.73 -11.22 20.59
CA ASN A 106 -14.77 -11.88 21.39
C ASN A 106 -14.46 -11.88 22.89
N ASP A 107 -13.19 -12.02 23.27
CA ASP A 107 -12.75 -12.09 24.67
C ASP A 107 -12.90 -10.77 25.44
N ILE A 108 -12.95 -9.64 24.73
CA ILE A 108 -13.16 -8.31 25.29
C ILE A 108 -14.45 -7.64 24.77
N ALA A 109 -15.20 -8.34 23.91
CA ALA A 109 -16.47 -7.92 23.32
C ALA A 109 -16.45 -6.52 22.67
N THR A 110 -15.33 -6.17 21.99
CA THR A 110 -15.17 -4.85 21.35
C THR A 110 -14.27 -4.91 20.12
N ILE A 111 -14.36 -3.87 19.28
CA ILE A 111 -13.46 -3.65 18.13
C ILE A 111 -12.32 -2.70 18.50
N PRO A 112 -12.57 -1.48 19.06
CA PRO A 112 -11.48 -0.60 19.46
C PRO A 112 -10.75 -1.13 20.69
N VAL A 113 -9.43 -1.03 20.68
CA VAL A 113 -8.55 -1.50 21.75
C VAL A 113 -7.72 -0.35 22.31
N GLU A 114 -7.38 -0.46 23.59
CA GLU A 114 -6.50 0.49 24.28
C GLU A 114 -5.05 0.30 23.83
N ARG A 115 -4.26 1.36 23.88
CA ARG A 115 -2.85 1.35 23.49
C ARG A 115 -1.99 0.33 24.24
N ALA A 116 -2.34 -0.06 25.44
CA ALA A 116 -1.65 -1.12 26.17
C ALA A 116 -1.83 -2.52 25.54
N ALA A 117 -2.90 -2.71 24.76
CA ALA A 117 -3.20 -3.97 24.10
C ALA A 117 -2.75 -4.04 22.62
N TYR A 118 -2.17 -3.00 22.05
CA TYR A 118 -1.80 -2.97 20.64
C TYR A 118 -0.93 -4.17 20.24
N ALA A 119 0.17 -4.40 20.97
CA ALA A 119 1.11 -5.48 20.64
C ALA A 119 0.45 -6.87 20.63
N SER A 120 -0.34 -7.19 21.68
CA SER A 120 -1.00 -8.50 21.78
C SER A 120 -2.04 -8.70 20.68
N ARG A 121 -2.85 -7.68 20.37
CA ARG A 121 -3.89 -7.77 19.34
C ARG A 121 -3.32 -7.77 17.93
N ILE A 122 -2.25 -7.02 17.66
CA ILE A 122 -1.52 -7.08 16.40
C ILE A 122 -0.95 -8.49 16.19
N ASN A 123 -0.33 -9.09 17.22
CA ASN A 123 0.22 -10.44 17.10
C ASN A 123 -0.88 -11.49 16.87
N GLN A 124 -2.04 -11.34 17.51
CA GLN A 124 -3.20 -12.19 17.25
C GLN A 124 -3.64 -12.08 15.78
N ARG A 125 -3.66 -10.86 15.22
CA ARG A 125 -4.07 -10.65 13.81
C ARG A 125 -3.02 -11.09 12.80
N LYS A 126 -1.72 -11.02 13.12
CA LYS A 126 -0.66 -11.57 12.25
C LYS A 126 -0.80 -13.07 12.01
N ALA A 127 -1.35 -13.81 12.98
CA ALA A 127 -1.58 -15.25 12.88
C ALA A 127 -2.83 -15.61 12.06
N ALA A 128 -3.64 -14.64 11.65
CA ALA A 128 -4.85 -14.91 10.89
C ALA A 128 -4.53 -15.37 9.46
N ILE A 129 -5.16 -16.46 9.05
CA ILE A 129 -5.12 -16.93 7.66
C ILE A 129 -6.10 -16.09 6.85
N VAL A 130 -5.64 -15.53 5.73
CA VAL A 130 -6.45 -14.66 4.88
C VAL A 130 -6.50 -15.19 3.44
N PRO A 131 -7.67 -15.07 2.77
CA PRO A 131 -7.86 -15.63 1.44
C PRO A 131 -7.44 -14.70 0.31
N VAL A 132 -6.95 -13.49 0.59
CA VAL A 132 -6.69 -12.47 -0.43
C VAL A 132 -5.34 -11.80 -0.22
N SER A 133 -4.60 -11.62 -1.30
CA SER A 133 -3.45 -10.71 -1.39
C SER A 133 -3.87 -9.37 -1.97
N VAL A 134 -3.17 -8.30 -1.55
CA VAL A 134 -3.39 -6.94 -2.01
C VAL A 134 -2.07 -6.38 -2.55
N SER A 135 -2.12 -5.71 -3.67
CA SER A 135 -0.98 -5.04 -4.29
C SER A 135 -1.38 -3.70 -4.91
N VAL A 136 -0.40 -2.82 -5.09
CA VAL A 136 -0.52 -1.58 -5.86
C VAL A 136 0.24 -1.77 -7.17
N LEU A 137 -0.41 -1.49 -8.29
CA LEU A 137 0.14 -1.67 -9.65
C LEU A 137 -0.01 -0.37 -10.45
N ASN A 138 0.81 -0.24 -11.49
CA ASN A 138 0.74 0.87 -12.45
C ASN A 138 0.78 2.25 -11.76
N LYS A 139 1.53 2.34 -10.68
CA LYS A 139 1.67 3.59 -9.92
C LYS A 139 2.56 4.57 -10.68
N PHE A 140 2.05 5.77 -10.89
CA PHE A 140 2.79 6.88 -11.50
C PHE A 140 2.43 8.19 -10.80
N TYR A 141 3.43 8.93 -10.36
CA TYR A 141 3.27 10.27 -9.80
C TYR A 141 3.90 11.31 -10.75
N ASN A 142 3.08 12.20 -11.27
CA ASN A 142 3.53 13.33 -12.09
C ASN A 142 3.87 14.52 -11.19
N THR A 143 5.14 14.86 -11.12
CA THR A 143 5.64 15.95 -10.26
C THR A 143 5.15 17.33 -10.71
N SER A 144 4.89 17.54 -12.01
CA SER A 144 4.47 18.83 -12.55
C SER A 144 2.98 19.10 -12.29
N THR A 145 2.12 18.10 -12.43
CA THR A 145 0.67 18.22 -12.18
C THR A 145 0.27 17.81 -10.77
N ARG A 146 1.18 17.20 -10.01
CA ARG A 146 0.95 16.57 -8.70
C ARG A 146 -0.10 15.47 -8.74
N GLU A 147 -0.33 14.88 -9.90
CA GLU A 147 -1.27 13.79 -10.09
C GLU A 147 -0.63 12.44 -9.83
N LEU A 148 -1.27 11.65 -9.01
CA LEU A 148 -0.95 10.26 -8.71
C LEU A 148 -1.99 9.37 -9.39
N THR A 149 -1.55 8.43 -10.22
CA THR A 149 -2.39 7.35 -10.76
C THR A 149 -1.86 6.00 -10.31
N PHE A 150 -2.75 5.06 -10.01
CA PHE A 150 -2.40 3.70 -9.62
C PHE A 150 -3.61 2.77 -9.70
N SER A 151 -3.37 1.47 -9.60
CA SER A 151 -4.44 0.49 -9.44
C SER A 151 -4.20 -0.35 -8.18
N VAL A 152 -5.28 -0.62 -7.44
CA VAL A 152 -5.25 -1.62 -6.36
C VAL A 152 -5.76 -2.93 -6.92
N GLN A 153 -5.01 -3.99 -6.73
CA GLN A 153 -5.37 -5.34 -7.15
C GLN A 153 -5.56 -6.25 -5.93
N ALA A 154 -6.66 -6.99 -5.95
CA ALA A 154 -7.00 -8.04 -4.98
C ALA A 154 -7.00 -9.40 -5.70
N ASN A 155 -6.14 -10.33 -5.28
CA ASN A 155 -6.07 -11.69 -5.83
C ASN A 155 -6.50 -12.69 -4.76
N PHE A 156 -7.53 -13.48 -5.05
CA PHE A 156 -8.12 -14.43 -4.12
C PHE A 156 -7.46 -15.82 -4.24
N ALA A 157 -6.84 -16.29 -3.17
CA ALA A 157 -6.25 -17.62 -3.08
C ALA A 157 -7.30 -18.71 -2.73
N ALA A 158 -8.50 -18.30 -2.29
CA ALA A 158 -9.62 -19.19 -2.02
C ALA A 158 -10.94 -18.54 -2.43
N GLU A 159 -11.96 -19.36 -2.63
CA GLU A 159 -13.33 -18.88 -2.80
C GLU A 159 -13.84 -18.25 -1.52
N VAL A 160 -14.45 -17.07 -1.64
CA VAL A 160 -15.09 -16.34 -0.55
C VAL A 160 -16.49 -15.90 -0.96
N LYS A 161 -17.38 -15.74 0.01
CA LYS A 161 -18.76 -15.26 -0.21
C LYS A 161 -19.05 -14.09 0.72
N GLY A 162 -19.67 -13.05 0.19
CA GLY A 162 -20.01 -11.84 0.93
C GLY A 162 -19.69 -10.58 0.12
N ASP A 163 -19.97 -9.42 0.69
CA ASP A 163 -19.61 -8.12 0.14
C ASP A 163 -18.17 -7.76 0.56
N TYR A 164 -17.24 -7.94 -0.38
CA TYR A 164 -15.83 -7.56 -0.19
C TYR A 164 -15.53 -6.30 -0.99
N ARG A 165 -14.80 -5.39 -0.39
CA ARG A 165 -14.54 -4.08 -0.97
C ARG A 165 -13.06 -3.74 -0.98
N ILE A 166 -12.61 -3.20 -2.12
CA ILE A 166 -11.30 -2.57 -2.26
C ILE A 166 -11.40 -1.15 -1.73
N ASN A 167 -10.38 -0.69 -1.03
CA ASN A 167 -10.23 0.71 -0.61
C ASN A 167 -8.76 1.14 -0.71
N ALA A 168 -8.54 2.44 -0.86
CA ALA A 168 -7.24 3.06 -0.83
C ALA A 168 -7.27 4.32 0.02
N TYR A 169 -6.35 4.41 0.97
CA TYR A 169 -6.07 5.59 1.76
C TYR A 169 -4.79 6.25 1.28
N ILE A 170 -4.72 7.55 1.37
CA ILE A 170 -3.47 8.32 1.28
C ILE A 170 -3.10 8.76 2.68
N THR A 171 -1.88 8.45 3.09
CA THR A 171 -1.35 8.84 4.40
C THR A 171 -0.05 9.61 4.25
N GLU A 172 0.29 10.42 5.23
CA GLU A 172 1.50 11.24 5.21
C GLU A 172 2.25 11.20 6.54
N ASN A 173 3.57 11.19 6.45
CA ASN A 173 4.49 11.32 7.58
C ASN A 173 5.04 12.74 7.70
N ASN A 174 5.52 13.08 8.89
CA ASN A 174 6.16 14.37 9.19
C ASN A 174 5.24 15.59 8.99
N VAL A 175 3.95 15.42 9.24
CA VAL A 175 2.96 16.51 9.12
C VAL A 175 3.04 17.41 10.35
N PHE A 176 3.14 18.72 10.13
CA PHE A 176 3.07 19.74 11.18
C PHE A 176 2.65 21.10 10.61
N GLY A 177 2.24 22.01 11.45
CA GLY A 177 1.89 23.38 11.08
C GLY A 177 2.59 24.39 11.96
N LEU A 178 2.34 25.66 11.73
CA LEU A 178 2.82 26.71 12.61
C LEU A 178 1.96 26.72 13.88
N GLY A 179 2.52 26.24 14.97
CA GLY A 179 1.94 26.37 16.30
C GLY A 179 2.03 27.82 16.80
N SER A 180 1.34 28.08 17.88
CA SER A 180 1.42 29.36 18.60
C SER A 180 1.93 29.12 20.02
N ASP A 181 2.80 30.00 20.50
CA ASP A 181 3.32 29.95 21.87
C ASP A 181 2.36 30.59 22.87
N THR A 182 1.30 31.27 22.41
CA THR A 182 0.35 31.98 23.23
C THR A 182 -1.08 31.48 23.17
N THR A 183 -1.45 30.82 22.04
CA THR A 183 -2.81 30.34 21.79
C THR A 183 -2.77 28.93 21.23
N TYR A 184 -3.59 28.05 21.77
CA TYR A 184 -3.76 26.69 21.21
C TYR A 184 -4.54 26.77 19.89
N ASN A 185 -3.88 26.38 18.77
CA ASN A 185 -4.42 26.56 17.42
C ASN A 185 -4.67 25.24 16.68
N GLY A 186 -4.61 24.12 17.39
CA GLY A 186 -4.83 22.79 16.81
C GLY A 186 -3.61 22.19 16.09
N TRP A 187 -2.46 22.86 16.09
CA TRP A 187 -1.19 22.35 15.57
C TRP A 187 -0.19 21.98 16.68
N ASN A 188 -0.30 22.61 17.85
CA ASN A 188 0.44 22.18 19.04
C ASN A 188 -0.19 20.90 19.58
N GLN A 189 0.62 19.94 19.95
CA GLN A 189 0.13 18.68 20.51
C GLN A 189 0.08 18.74 22.04
N LEU A 190 -1.11 18.61 22.64
CA LEU A 190 -1.25 18.44 24.08
C LEU A 190 -0.53 17.17 24.54
N SER A 191 0.19 17.21 25.66
CA SER A 191 0.95 16.08 26.19
C SER A 191 0.79 15.91 27.68
N PHE A 192 0.22 14.78 28.10
CA PHE A 192 0.21 14.36 29.52
C PHE A 192 1.48 13.62 29.91
N MET A 193 2.42 13.45 28.96
CA MET A 193 3.67 12.71 29.17
C MET A 193 4.78 13.59 29.80
N TYR A 194 4.54 14.88 30.03
CA TYR A 194 5.55 15.81 30.59
C TYR A 194 6.16 15.31 31.90
N ASN A 195 5.33 14.80 32.81
CA ASN A 195 5.76 14.29 34.13
C ASN A 195 5.87 12.75 34.19
N VAL A 196 5.85 12.06 33.04
CA VAL A 196 5.97 10.59 32.98
C VAL A 196 7.42 10.21 32.71
N PRO A 197 8.19 9.74 33.72
CA PRO A 197 9.57 9.29 33.53
C PRO A 197 9.68 8.23 32.45
N PHE A 198 10.80 8.24 31.72
CA PHE A 198 11.09 7.33 30.59
C PHE A 198 10.19 7.48 29.35
N SER A 199 9.23 8.41 29.36
CA SER A 199 8.56 8.82 28.12
C SER A 199 9.51 9.59 27.22
N ALA A 200 9.36 9.43 25.89
CA ALA A 200 10.07 10.24 24.90
C ALA A 200 9.77 11.75 25.08
N TYR A 201 8.67 12.08 25.75
CA TYR A 201 8.18 13.43 25.99
C TYR A 201 8.35 13.92 27.44
N TYR A 202 9.13 13.20 28.27
CA TYR A 202 9.43 13.62 29.63
C TYR A 202 10.14 14.97 29.64
N GLN A 203 9.56 15.94 30.36
CA GLN A 203 10.02 17.33 30.45
C GLN A 203 10.20 18.04 29.09
N LYS A 204 9.51 17.58 28.04
CA LYS A 204 9.44 18.26 26.75
C LYS A 204 8.16 19.07 26.59
N GLY A 205 8.29 20.16 25.86
CA GLY A 205 7.19 21.10 25.67
C GLY A 205 7.16 22.22 26.68
N TYR A 206 6.07 22.97 26.71
CA TYR A 206 5.87 24.13 27.58
C TYR A 206 4.41 24.18 28.04
N TYR A 207 4.16 24.85 29.16
CA TYR A 207 2.80 25.05 29.66
C TYR A 207 2.08 26.12 28.83
N LEU A 208 0.92 25.76 28.28
CA LEU A 208 0.06 26.66 27.52
C LEU A 208 -1.30 26.78 28.22
N SER A 209 -1.59 27.94 28.81
CA SER A 209 -2.83 28.16 29.59
C SER A 209 -4.10 27.99 28.76
N SER A 210 -4.09 28.38 27.48
CA SER A 210 -5.21 28.21 26.56
C SER A 210 -5.50 26.73 26.21
N ALA A 211 -4.52 25.84 26.42
CA ALA A 211 -4.68 24.40 26.29
C ALA A 211 -4.96 23.70 27.64
N GLY A 212 -4.80 24.46 28.76
CA GLY A 212 -4.93 23.92 30.11
C GLY A 212 -3.85 22.91 30.51
N GLY A 213 -2.67 22.88 29.82
CA GLY A 213 -1.66 21.92 30.10
C GLY A 213 -0.36 22.11 29.30
N TYR A 214 0.53 21.10 29.38
CA TYR A 214 1.77 21.11 28.62
C TYR A 214 1.51 20.71 27.17
N VAL A 215 2.13 21.42 26.23
CA VAL A 215 2.03 21.18 24.81
C VAL A 215 3.42 20.99 24.19
N LEU A 216 3.51 20.12 23.22
CA LEU A 216 4.67 19.98 22.33
C LEU A 216 4.52 20.99 21.20
N LYS A 217 5.59 21.68 20.85
CA LYS A 217 5.56 22.67 19.76
C LYS A 217 5.32 21.98 18.44
N ALA A 218 4.51 22.58 17.59
CA ALA A 218 4.11 22.00 16.32
C ALA A 218 5.30 21.62 15.41
N PHE A 219 6.38 22.41 15.40
CA PHE A 219 7.57 22.10 14.61
C PHE A 219 8.50 21.05 15.25
N GLU A 220 8.37 20.80 16.57
CA GLU A 220 9.14 19.78 17.30
C GLU A 220 8.43 18.43 17.33
N TYR A 221 7.09 18.44 17.27
CA TYR A 221 6.27 17.23 17.21
C TYR A 221 5.68 17.03 15.82
N LYS A 222 6.14 15.99 15.14
CA LYS A 222 5.68 15.65 13.79
C LYS A 222 4.68 14.51 13.87
N HIS A 223 3.50 14.74 13.33
CA HIS A 223 2.48 13.72 13.21
C HIS A 223 2.89 12.72 12.12
N GLN A 224 2.74 11.43 12.39
CA GLN A 224 3.12 10.34 11.49
C GLN A 224 1.89 9.58 11.02
N ASN A 225 1.97 8.98 9.83
CA ASN A 225 0.91 8.16 9.24
C ASN A 225 -0.47 8.85 9.23
N VAL A 226 -0.49 10.18 9.13
CA VAL A 226 -1.72 10.98 9.14
C VAL A 226 -2.55 10.64 7.91
N LEU A 227 -3.82 10.30 8.09
CA LEU A 227 -4.74 10.08 6.99
C LEU A 227 -5.05 11.40 6.29
N ASP A 228 -4.64 11.52 5.03
CA ASP A 228 -4.98 12.66 4.18
C ASP A 228 -6.31 12.50 3.48
N THR A 229 -6.62 11.31 2.98
CA THR A 229 -7.92 11.01 2.40
C THR A 229 -8.16 9.51 2.26
N ALA A 230 -9.43 9.11 2.25
CA ALA A 230 -9.90 7.81 1.84
C ALA A 230 -10.58 7.94 0.47
N LEU A 231 -10.01 7.35 -0.57
CA LEU A 231 -10.43 7.55 -1.95
C LEU A 231 -11.81 6.93 -2.25
N ASP A 232 -12.18 5.88 -1.52
CA ASP A 232 -13.53 5.27 -1.58
C ASP A 232 -14.30 5.46 -0.26
N GLY A 233 -13.97 6.52 0.47
CA GLY A 233 -14.60 6.81 1.74
C GLY A 233 -14.32 5.76 2.82
N SER A 234 -15.17 5.72 3.83
CA SER A 234 -14.95 4.95 5.06
C SER A 234 -14.89 3.44 4.88
N PHE A 235 -15.63 2.89 3.90
CA PHE A 235 -15.87 1.44 3.83
C PHE A 235 -15.58 0.82 2.46
N GLY A 236 -14.95 1.55 1.54
CA GLY A 236 -14.47 1.04 0.27
C GLY A 236 -15.52 1.00 -0.84
N ALA A 237 -15.06 0.69 -2.05
CA ALA A 237 -15.86 0.65 -3.27
C ALA A 237 -16.71 -0.61 -3.34
N ALA A 238 -18.01 -0.46 -3.36
CA ALA A 238 -18.95 -1.56 -3.62
C ALA A 238 -18.94 -1.98 -5.09
N GLY A 239 -19.16 -3.27 -5.37
CA GLY A 239 -19.38 -3.81 -6.71
C GLY A 239 -18.12 -4.03 -7.56
N VAL A 240 -16.93 -3.64 -7.12
CA VAL A 240 -15.65 -3.98 -7.78
C VAL A 240 -15.39 -5.49 -7.64
N ILE A 241 -15.59 -6.01 -6.45
CA ILE A 241 -15.68 -7.44 -6.18
C ILE A 241 -17.18 -7.77 -6.15
N PRO A 242 -17.68 -8.75 -6.91
CA PRO A 242 -19.10 -9.11 -6.89
C PRO A 242 -19.59 -9.47 -5.48
N VAL A 243 -20.84 -9.17 -5.17
CA VAL A 243 -21.45 -9.40 -3.83
C VAL A 243 -21.40 -10.89 -3.41
N ASN A 244 -21.32 -11.80 -4.37
CA ASN A 244 -21.11 -13.23 -4.08
C ASN A 244 -19.65 -13.59 -3.76
N GLY A 245 -18.77 -12.58 -3.71
CA GLY A 245 -17.35 -12.76 -3.44
C GLY A 245 -16.53 -13.12 -4.67
N GLY A 246 -15.33 -13.63 -4.44
CA GLY A 246 -14.39 -14.07 -5.46
C GLY A 246 -14.17 -15.58 -5.43
N THR A 247 -13.87 -16.17 -6.59
CA THR A 247 -13.43 -17.56 -6.68
C THR A 247 -11.90 -17.67 -6.56
N GLN A 248 -11.41 -18.87 -6.32
CA GLN A 248 -9.97 -19.14 -6.24
C GLN A 248 -9.27 -18.69 -7.54
N ASN A 249 -8.12 -18.03 -7.41
CA ASN A 249 -7.29 -17.44 -8.46
C ASN A 249 -7.96 -16.30 -9.24
N GLN A 250 -9.09 -15.80 -8.77
CA GLN A 250 -9.74 -14.65 -9.37
C GLN A 250 -9.09 -13.35 -8.86
N THR A 251 -8.93 -12.42 -9.79
CA THR A 251 -8.30 -11.11 -9.53
C THR A 251 -9.29 -10.01 -9.85
N PHE A 252 -9.40 -9.03 -8.95
CA PHE A 252 -10.17 -7.81 -9.13
C PHE A 252 -9.24 -6.62 -9.01
N SER A 253 -9.51 -5.57 -9.79
CA SER A 253 -8.68 -4.38 -9.79
C SER A 253 -9.53 -3.13 -9.86
N LYS A 254 -9.09 -2.07 -9.18
CA LYS A 254 -9.67 -0.73 -9.24
C LYS A 254 -8.59 0.30 -9.48
N ALA A 255 -8.77 1.13 -10.50
CA ALA A 255 -7.91 2.27 -10.81
C ALA A 255 -8.31 3.50 -9.98
N TYR A 256 -7.31 4.30 -9.62
CA TYR A 256 -7.44 5.54 -8.87
C TYR A 256 -6.64 6.66 -9.52
N THR A 257 -7.17 7.86 -9.40
CA THR A 257 -6.48 9.11 -9.68
C THR A 257 -6.64 10.03 -8.47
N TYR A 258 -5.55 10.63 -8.03
CA TYR A 258 -5.54 11.55 -6.90
C TYR A 258 -4.59 12.71 -7.18
N THR A 259 -5.07 13.94 -7.09
CA THR A 259 -4.20 15.11 -7.16
C THR A 259 -3.78 15.50 -5.75
N VAL A 260 -2.48 15.43 -5.47
CA VAL A 260 -1.90 15.84 -4.19
C VAL A 260 -2.09 17.35 -4.01
N PRO A 261 -2.82 17.81 -2.98
CA PRO A 261 -3.07 19.23 -2.77
C PRO A 261 -1.77 20.03 -2.57
N VAL A 262 -1.85 21.33 -2.77
CA VAL A 262 -0.80 22.27 -2.38
C VAL A 262 -1.09 22.74 -0.95
N ALA A 263 -0.10 22.65 -0.08
CA ALA A 263 -0.24 23.11 1.30
C ALA A 263 -0.48 24.62 1.37
N ALA A 264 -1.31 25.04 2.31
CA ALA A 264 -1.41 26.46 2.67
C ALA A 264 -0.11 26.95 3.33
N GLY A 265 0.17 28.26 3.25
CA GLY A 265 1.37 28.82 3.85
C GLY A 265 1.49 28.51 5.34
N GLY A 266 2.67 28.08 5.77
CA GLY A 266 2.94 27.71 7.17
C GLY A 266 2.46 26.33 7.61
N VAL A 267 1.91 25.52 6.69
CA VAL A 267 1.52 24.13 6.93
C VAL A 267 2.45 23.21 6.16
N PHE A 268 3.08 22.28 6.86
CA PHE A 268 3.97 21.26 6.29
C PHE A 268 3.18 19.96 6.14
N ARG A 269 2.39 19.90 5.08
CA ARG A 269 1.50 18.82 4.69
C ARG A 269 1.47 18.69 3.18
N TYR A 270 1.06 17.54 2.67
CA TYR A 270 0.98 17.23 1.25
C TYR A 270 2.35 17.23 0.54
N ASN A 271 3.38 16.77 1.27
CA ASN A 271 4.70 16.53 0.69
C ASN A 271 4.75 15.11 0.08
N PRO A 272 4.81 14.98 -1.25
CA PRO A 272 4.78 13.67 -1.92
C PRO A 272 5.85 12.70 -1.44
N ASP A 273 7.01 13.22 -1.01
CA ASP A 273 8.10 12.39 -0.50
C ASP A 273 7.82 11.75 0.87
N ASN A 274 6.80 12.21 1.56
CA ASN A 274 6.35 11.68 2.84
C ASN A 274 5.02 10.93 2.74
N MET A 275 4.44 10.83 1.54
CA MET A 275 3.10 10.26 1.35
C MET A 275 3.13 8.80 0.90
N TYR A 276 2.10 8.06 1.30
CA TYR A 276 1.95 6.64 1.05
C TYR A 276 0.52 6.30 0.62
N ILE A 277 0.40 5.31 -0.26
CA ILE A 277 -0.84 4.60 -0.54
C ILE A 277 -0.96 3.48 0.49
N VAL A 278 -2.10 3.37 1.17
CA VAL A 278 -2.48 2.21 1.97
C VAL A 278 -3.69 1.57 1.30
N ALA A 279 -3.45 0.49 0.59
CA ALA A 279 -4.46 -0.29 -0.12
C ALA A 279 -4.93 -1.46 0.75
N PHE A 280 -6.22 -1.78 0.75
CA PHE A 280 -6.73 -2.91 1.51
C PHE A 280 -8.02 -3.49 0.96
N VAL A 281 -8.31 -4.72 1.35
CA VAL A 281 -9.58 -5.40 1.12
C VAL A 281 -10.24 -5.66 2.47
N SER A 282 -11.49 -5.26 2.59
CA SER A 282 -12.30 -5.51 3.78
C SER A 282 -13.64 -6.16 3.43
N GLU A 283 -14.15 -6.96 4.34
CA GLU A 283 -15.54 -7.36 4.33
C GLU A 283 -16.45 -6.19 4.72
N TYR A 284 -17.62 -6.11 4.14
CA TYR A 284 -18.65 -5.16 4.50
C TYR A 284 -19.95 -5.87 4.88
N ASP A 285 -20.51 -5.48 6.01
CA ASP A 285 -21.79 -5.98 6.53
C ASP A 285 -22.53 -4.83 7.23
N ALA A 286 -23.84 -4.92 7.33
CA ALA A 286 -24.65 -4.00 8.15
C ALA A 286 -24.20 -4.04 9.63
N ASN A 287 -23.85 -5.23 10.11
CA ASN A 287 -23.26 -5.41 11.43
C ASN A 287 -21.76 -5.02 11.41
N LYS A 288 -21.41 -3.96 12.12
CA LYS A 288 -20.03 -3.45 12.21
C LYS A 288 -18.99 -4.48 12.68
N ASN A 289 -19.41 -5.48 13.44
CA ASN A 289 -18.55 -6.55 13.99
C ASN A 289 -18.06 -7.53 12.91
N LYS A 290 -18.64 -7.45 11.70
CA LYS A 290 -18.28 -8.28 10.54
C LYS A 290 -17.58 -7.50 9.41
N ARG A 291 -17.02 -6.32 9.70
CA ARG A 291 -16.33 -5.48 8.69
C ARG A 291 -14.81 -5.60 8.78
N THR A 292 -14.31 -6.82 8.88
CA THR A 292 -12.88 -7.08 9.07
C THR A 292 -12.06 -6.72 7.83
N VAL A 293 -10.92 -6.04 8.02
CA VAL A 293 -9.90 -5.90 7.00
C VAL A 293 -9.15 -7.22 6.87
N LEU A 294 -9.24 -7.82 5.69
CA LEU A 294 -8.63 -9.12 5.42
C LEU A 294 -7.13 -8.99 5.24
N ASN A 295 -6.70 -8.10 4.34
CA ASN A 295 -5.29 -7.86 4.06
C ASN A 295 -5.08 -6.43 3.56
N CYS A 296 -3.86 -5.94 3.67
CA CYS A 296 -3.49 -4.60 3.25
C CYS A 296 -2.08 -4.56 2.64
N TYR A 297 -1.78 -3.45 1.96
CA TYR A 297 -0.49 -3.17 1.36
C TYR A 297 -0.19 -1.68 1.45
N GLN A 298 1.08 -1.32 1.69
CA GLN A 298 1.51 0.07 1.71
C GLN A 298 2.66 0.29 0.75
N GLU A 299 2.60 1.42 0.05
CA GLU A 299 3.65 1.84 -0.88
C GLU A 299 3.81 3.36 -0.89
N LYS A 300 5.06 3.84 -0.97
CA LYS A 300 5.37 5.26 -1.08
C LYS A 300 4.94 5.80 -2.44
N ILE A 301 4.33 7.00 -2.52
CA ILE A 301 3.84 7.53 -3.80
C ILE A 301 4.95 7.91 -4.77
N THR A 302 6.10 8.38 -4.28
CA THR A 302 7.25 8.79 -5.10
C THR A 302 8.23 7.66 -5.40
N SER A 303 8.11 6.48 -4.74
CA SER A 303 8.88 5.32 -5.18
C SER A 303 8.37 4.89 -6.56
N ASN A 304 9.24 4.86 -7.55
CA ASN A 304 8.88 4.25 -8.82
C ASN A 304 8.63 2.77 -8.54
N SER A 305 7.38 2.31 -8.62
CA SER A 305 7.14 0.91 -8.81
C SER A 305 7.68 0.58 -10.19
N GLU A 306 8.65 -0.32 -10.24
CA GLU A 306 8.98 -0.93 -11.52
C GLU A 306 7.67 -1.49 -12.07
N MET A 307 7.18 -0.88 -13.14
CA MET A 307 6.03 -1.43 -13.85
C MET A 307 6.49 -2.74 -14.47
N VAL A 308 6.16 -3.85 -13.82
CA VAL A 308 6.14 -5.14 -14.49
C VAL A 308 4.89 -5.17 -15.35
N SER A 309 4.86 -4.29 -16.33
CA SER A 309 3.95 -4.43 -17.45
C SER A 309 4.76 -4.94 -18.63
N VAL A 310 4.31 -6.01 -19.26
CA VAL A 310 4.75 -6.47 -20.56
C VAL A 310 4.33 -5.47 -21.64
N ASN A 311 4.39 -4.17 -21.36
CA ASN A 311 4.26 -3.12 -22.35
C ASN A 311 5.02 -1.89 -21.89
N GLU A 312 6.05 -1.59 -22.68
CA GLU A 312 6.92 -0.42 -22.62
C GLU A 312 7.83 -0.33 -21.38
N LEU A 313 8.94 -1.08 -21.44
CA LEU A 313 10.24 -0.62 -20.97
C LEU A 313 10.56 0.77 -21.57
N LYS A 314 9.92 1.82 -21.05
CA LYS A 314 10.38 3.18 -21.26
C LYS A 314 11.43 3.50 -20.21
N SER A 315 12.65 3.56 -20.72
CA SER A 315 13.85 4.18 -20.18
C SER A 315 14.57 3.49 -19.00
N LEU A 316 15.07 2.33 -19.16
CA LEU A 316 16.54 2.26 -19.17
C LEU A 316 16.93 2.66 -20.59
N ALA A 317 17.81 3.61 -20.76
CA ALA A 317 18.06 4.21 -22.07
C ALA A 317 18.25 3.13 -23.14
N ASN A 318 17.25 2.99 -24.03
CA ASN A 318 17.34 2.08 -25.15
C ASN A 318 18.53 2.52 -25.99
N PHE A 319 19.32 1.57 -26.49
CA PHE A 319 20.32 1.89 -27.49
C PHE A 319 19.62 2.47 -28.72
N GLN A 320 20.30 3.32 -29.46
CA GLN A 320 19.77 3.91 -30.68
C GLN A 320 20.45 3.27 -31.90
N LEU A 321 19.68 3.08 -32.98
CA LEU A 321 20.15 2.58 -34.26
C LEU A 321 20.07 3.69 -35.29
N TYR A 322 21.21 4.01 -35.93
CA TYR A 322 21.23 4.99 -37.03
C TYR A 322 22.34 4.73 -38.01
N PRO A 323 22.09 4.92 -39.33
CA PRO A 323 20.75 5.10 -39.88
C PRO A 323 19.87 3.86 -39.73
N ASN A 324 18.57 4.08 -39.58
CA ASN A 324 17.54 3.04 -39.64
C ASN A 324 16.31 3.65 -40.34
N PRO A 325 15.97 3.30 -41.58
CA PRO A 325 16.58 2.25 -42.41
C PRO A 325 18.06 2.42 -42.72
N SER A 326 18.76 1.30 -42.90
CA SER A 326 20.19 1.25 -43.20
C SER A 326 20.45 0.63 -44.57
N SER A 327 21.47 1.13 -45.26
CA SER A 327 21.95 0.55 -46.54
C SER A 327 23.05 -0.52 -46.35
N GLY A 328 23.30 -0.95 -45.08
CA GLY A 328 24.29 -1.98 -44.78
C GLY A 328 25.29 -1.60 -43.70
N LEU A 329 25.51 -0.30 -43.42
CA LEU A 329 26.24 0.18 -42.25
C LEU A 329 25.25 0.81 -41.28
N THR A 330 25.24 0.37 -40.03
CA THR A 330 24.44 0.98 -38.96
C THR A 330 25.26 1.13 -37.70
N ASN A 331 24.95 2.15 -36.93
CA ASN A 331 25.59 2.41 -35.65
C ASN A 331 24.60 2.08 -34.54
N ILE A 332 25.11 1.47 -33.49
CA ILE A 332 24.41 1.26 -32.22
C ILE A 332 24.99 2.25 -31.22
N LEU A 333 24.22 3.21 -30.77
CA LEU A 333 24.59 4.08 -29.66
C LEU A 333 24.03 3.51 -28.36
N VAL A 334 24.93 3.02 -27.52
CA VAL A 334 24.59 2.51 -26.17
C VAL A 334 24.85 3.65 -25.18
N PRO A 335 23.83 4.11 -24.44
CA PRO A 335 24.02 5.19 -23.46
C PRO A 335 24.80 4.72 -22.25
N GLU A 336 25.42 5.64 -21.52
CA GLU A 336 26.09 5.37 -20.25
C GLU A 336 25.11 4.77 -19.23
N GLY A 337 25.54 3.74 -18.49
CA GLY A 337 24.68 2.98 -17.57
C GLY A 337 23.72 2.00 -18.25
N GLY A 338 23.83 1.83 -19.59
CA GLY A 338 22.96 0.96 -20.37
C GLY A 338 23.11 -0.53 -20.05
N PHE A 339 24.32 -1.00 -19.80
CA PHE A 339 24.65 -2.39 -19.45
C PHE A 339 25.71 -2.44 -18.35
N ARG A 340 25.70 -3.51 -17.55
CA ARG A 340 26.66 -3.69 -16.43
C ARG A 340 27.88 -4.48 -16.82
N ASN A 341 27.72 -5.41 -17.77
CA ASN A 341 28.72 -6.37 -18.21
C ASN A 341 29.00 -6.22 -19.70
N GLN A 342 29.87 -7.08 -20.22
CA GLN A 342 30.16 -7.24 -21.64
C GLN A 342 28.87 -7.50 -22.42
N VAL A 343 28.68 -6.79 -23.53
CA VAL A 343 27.46 -6.87 -24.32
C VAL A 343 27.61 -7.87 -25.47
N LYS A 344 26.71 -8.85 -25.51
CA LYS A 344 26.48 -9.73 -26.67
C LYS A 344 25.48 -9.03 -27.60
N ILE A 345 25.83 -8.93 -28.88
CA ILE A 345 24.98 -8.42 -29.95
C ILE A 345 24.50 -9.61 -30.76
N SER A 346 23.21 -9.80 -30.92
CA SER A 346 22.64 -10.74 -31.85
C SER A 346 21.63 -10.08 -32.77
N ILE A 347 21.57 -10.52 -34.04
CA ILE A 347 20.60 -10.06 -35.02
C ILE A 347 19.77 -11.25 -35.44
N ILE A 348 18.47 -11.11 -35.38
CA ILE A 348 17.48 -12.13 -35.62
C ILE A 348 16.61 -11.69 -36.80
N ASP A 349 16.37 -12.56 -37.77
CA ASP A 349 15.42 -12.32 -38.84
C ASP A 349 13.95 -12.45 -38.37
N ILE A 350 13.01 -12.17 -39.28
CA ILE A 350 11.56 -12.29 -38.99
C ILE A 350 11.07 -13.69 -38.69
N THR A 351 11.87 -14.74 -38.98
CA THR A 351 11.55 -16.12 -38.69
C THR A 351 12.07 -16.58 -37.32
N GLY A 352 12.81 -15.70 -36.60
CA GLY A 352 13.46 -15.99 -35.33
C GLY A 352 14.84 -16.65 -35.48
N LYS A 353 15.39 -16.76 -36.70
CA LYS A 353 16.73 -17.27 -36.94
C LYS A 353 17.77 -16.22 -36.63
N GLU A 354 18.78 -16.56 -35.82
CA GLU A 354 19.95 -15.72 -35.57
C GLU A 354 20.86 -15.72 -36.82
N VAL A 355 21.04 -14.50 -37.38
CA VAL A 355 21.80 -14.28 -38.64
C VAL A 355 23.13 -13.55 -38.40
N TYR A 356 23.34 -13.03 -37.22
CA TYR A 356 24.57 -12.35 -36.83
C TYR A 356 24.75 -12.42 -35.31
N VAL A 357 25.97 -12.76 -34.87
CA VAL A 357 26.36 -12.72 -33.45
C VAL A 357 27.74 -12.12 -33.32
N ASN A 358 27.87 -11.19 -32.38
CA ASN A 358 29.14 -10.63 -31.97
C ASN A 358 29.11 -10.32 -30.47
N SER A 359 30.28 -10.25 -29.85
CA SER A 359 30.43 -9.83 -28.45
C SER A 359 31.42 -8.68 -28.40
N THR A 360 31.11 -7.67 -27.60
CA THR A 360 31.97 -6.51 -27.40
C THR A 360 32.19 -6.27 -25.90
N GLU A 361 33.39 -5.84 -25.55
CA GLU A 361 33.70 -5.41 -24.17
C GLU A 361 33.12 -4.03 -23.84
N MET A 362 32.54 -3.35 -24.83
CA MET A 362 31.99 -2.02 -24.67
C MET A 362 30.64 -2.09 -23.92
N ARG A 363 30.52 -1.35 -22.83
CA ARG A 363 29.31 -1.23 -22.01
C ARG A 363 28.45 -0.03 -22.39
N PHE A 364 29.05 0.97 -23.00
CA PHE A 364 28.43 2.20 -23.51
C PHE A 364 29.28 2.78 -24.65
N GLY A 365 28.71 3.66 -25.46
CA GLY A 365 29.35 4.29 -26.58
C GLY A 365 28.83 3.82 -27.94
N LEU A 366 29.64 4.06 -29.00
CA LEU A 366 29.23 3.82 -30.36
C LEU A 366 29.82 2.49 -30.88
N ILE A 367 28.95 1.60 -31.36
CA ILE A 367 29.33 0.35 -32.01
C ILE A 367 28.85 0.39 -33.44
N GLN A 368 29.77 0.25 -34.42
CA GLN A 368 29.41 0.19 -35.83
C GLN A 368 29.25 -1.29 -36.27
N LEU A 369 28.13 -1.57 -36.93
CA LEU A 369 27.86 -2.85 -37.54
C LEU A 369 27.94 -2.78 -39.04
N ASN A 370 28.66 -3.74 -39.63
CA ASN A 370 28.67 -3.99 -41.06
C ASN A 370 27.74 -5.12 -41.41
N LEU A 371 26.65 -4.82 -42.09
CA LEU A 371 25.55 -5.71 -42.39
C LEU A 371 25.36 -5.92 -43.92
N TYR A 372 26.38 -5.60 -44.72
CA TYR A 372 26.30 -5.76 -46.16
C TYR A 372 26.07 -7.22 -46.59
N GLY A 373 26.40 -8.18 -45.76
CA GLY A 373 26.16 -9.61 -46.03
C GLY A 373 24.69 -10.08 -45.81
N LEU A 374 23.83 -9.24 -45.20
CA LEU A 374 22.42 -9.60 -44.98
C LEU A 374 21.56 -9.10 -46.14
N GLU A 375 20.47 -9.78 -46.44
CA GLU A 375 19.51 -9.38 -47.47
C GLU A 375 18.64 -8.19 -47.02
N ASN A 376 17.98 -7.51 -47.99
CA ASN A 376 16.98 -6.49 -47.64
C ASN A 376 15.85 -7.07 -46.81
N GLY A 377 15.46 -6.40 -45.77
CA GLY A 377 14.38 -6.91 -44.88
C GLY A 377 14.32 -6.27 -43.52
N SER A 378 13.44 -6.77 -42.71
CA SER A 378 13.30 -6.40 -41.29
C SER A 378 14.03 -7.39 -40.39
N TYR A 379 14.82 -6.88 -39.47
CA TYR A 379 15.60 -7.63 -38.50
C TYR A 379 15.35 -7.09 -37.09
N PHE A 380 15.69 -7.86 -36.09
CA PHE A 380 15.69 -7.44 -34.68
C PHE A 380 17.11 -7.52 -34.14
N ILE A 381 17.65 -6.41 -33.70
CA ILE A 381 18.93 -6.35 -32.99
C ILE A 381 18.64 -6.51 -31.49
N ASN A 382 19.26 -7.52 -30.89
CA ASN A 382 19.21 -7.77 -29.46
C ASN A 382 20.60 -7.53 -28.86
N LEU A 383 20.65 -6.72 -27.82
CA LEU A 383 21.81 -6.50 -26.96
C LEU A 383 21.55 -7.12 -25.59
N SER A 384 22.47 -7.96 -25.11
CA SER A 384 22.35 -8.61 -23.80
C SER A 384 23.69 -8.67 -23.07
N ASP A 385 23.68 -8.38 -21.77
CA ASP A 385 24.85 -8.50 -20.88
C ASP A 385 24.74 -9.70 -19.91
N GLY A 386 23.76 -10.59 -20.15
CA GLY A 386 23.49 -11.76 -19.32
C GLY A 386 22.50 -11.48 -18.17
N GLU A 387 22.39 -10.24 -17.71
CA GLU A 387 21.41 -9.82 -16.68
C GLU A 387 20.23 -9.07 -17.29
N SER A 388 20.49 -8.30 -18.35
CA SER A 388 19.47 -7.54 -19.06
C SER A 388 19.57 -7.77 -20.57
N SER A 389 18.45 -7.61 -21.27
CA SER A 389 18.36 -7.76 -22.72
C SER A 389 17.47 -6.66 -23.30
N ARG A 390 17.86 -6.12 -24.47
CA ARG A 390 17.14 -5.06 -25.17
C ARG A 390 17.11 -5.33 -26.65
N THR A 391 15.95 -5.11 -27.26
CA THR A 391 15.73 -5.41 -28.67
C THR A 391 15.19 -4.19 -29.41
N GLN A 392 15.75 -3.90 -30.60
CA GLN A 392 15.21 -2.90 -31.51
C GLN A 392 15.08 -3.45 -32.92
N LYS A 393 14.07 -2.93 -33.64
CA LYS A 393 13.87 -3.27 -35.06
C LYS A 393 14.85 -2.49 -35.94
N LEU A 394 15.51 -3.20 -36.86
CA LEU A 394 16.33 -2.67 -37.92
C LEU A 394 15.69 -2.96 -39.28
N ILE A 395 15.71 -1.99 -40.19
CA ILE A 395 15.27 -2.15 -41.56
C ILE A 395 16.49 -2.00 -42.46
N LEU A 396 16.78 -3.00 -43.28
CA LEU A 396 17.82 -2.93 -44.31
C LEU A 396 17.18 -2.69 -45.68
N VAL A 397 17.66 -1.66 -46.36
CA VAL A 397 17.28 -1.27 -47.73
C VAL A 397 18.53 -0.85 -48.46
N LYS A 398 19.03 -1.74 -49.31
CA LYS A 398 20.22 -1.52 -50.12
C LYS A 398 19.85 -1.00 -51.52
#